data_e13522def74775faa29a58a4f18a8b94
#
_entry.id   e13522def74775faa29a58a4f18a8b94
#
_cell.length_a   1.000
_cell.length_b   1.000
_cell.length_c   1.000
_cell.angle_alpha   90.00
_cell.angle_beta   90.00
_cell.angle_gamma   90.00
#
_symmetry.space_group_name_H-M   'P 1'
#
loop_
_entity.id
_entity.type
_entity.pdbx_description
1 polymer ?
#
loop_
_entity_poly.entity_id
_entity_poly.type
_entity_poly.pdbx_seq_one_letter_code
_entity_poly.pdbx_strand_id
1 'polypeptide(L)'
;GCVFAERGSKELGLKSLIIDKRDHIGGNCYDFINKHGFRVSQYGVHLFHTKFDRVWEYVNEFSDWVPYEHRVKGKCKDVRDEYQIVPIPPSQETVNKLFDANVHSEEEMEAWLDTRRSVNPDPKNGEESALTRSGPELYEAIFKHYTHKQWDKWPEELDASVLARIPVRTNTDDRYFSDPHQALPKDGYTRIFENMIMSDPNITVRLNVDFFKERPNLPKCGLTVFTGPIDAYYASQGLPKLEYRSLRFFEEYHTPDASDKSDHPGFYQPCLQLNYPGPEVDFTRIVEYKHKPNQPEEAKASPGTVIFKEYSCDHGEPYYPVPN
;
A
#
# COMPACT_ATOMS: atom_id res chain seq x y z
N GLY A 1 17.04 7.95 -3.09
CA GLY A 1 17.82 9.18 -3.24
C GLY A 1 18.19 9.77 -1.88
N CYS A 2 17.19 10.18 -1.07
CA CYS A 2 17.43 10.89 0.20
C CYS A 2 18.34 10.12 1.18
N VAL A 3 18.04 8.85 1.45
CA VAL A 3 18.88 8.01 2.34
C VAL A 3 20.32 7.91 1.85
N PHE A 4 20.54 7.75 0.53
CA PHE A 4 21.88 7.70 -0.04
C PHE A 4 22.63 9.02 0.17
N ALA A 5 21.98 10.16 -0.05
CA ALA A 5 22.60 11.47 0.11
C ALA A 5 22.91 11.77 1.57
N GLU A 6 21.99 11.47 2.48
CA GLU A 6 22.17 11.65 3.94
C GLU A 6 23.32 10.78 4.46
N ARG A 7 23.33 9.46 4.15
CA ARG A 7 24.44 8.58 4.57
C ARG A 7 25.77 8.99 3.94
N GLY A 8 25.77 9.35 2.64
CA GLY A 8 26.96 9.82 1.95
C GLY A 8 27.55 11.11 2.56
N SER A 9 26.70 12.04 2.96
CA SER A 9 27.13 13.25 3.66
C SER A 9 27.67 12.93 5.05
N LYS A 10 26.89 12.20 5.85
CA LYS A 10 27.22 11.93 7.27
C LYS A 10 28.45 11.04 7.44
N GLU A 11 28.60 10.02 6.63
CA GLU A 11 29.67 9.04 6.79
C GLU A 11 30.93 9.35 5.97
N LEU A 12 30.78 10.00 4.83
CA LEU A 12 31.86 10.19 3.85
C LEU A 12 32.13 11.67 3.50
N GLY A 13 31.32 12.60 4.02
CA GLY A 13 31.43 14.03 3.70
C GLY A 13 31.13 14.35 2.23
N LEU A 14 30.35 13.50 1.54
CA LEU A 14 30.05 13.68 0.12
C LEU A 14 29.08 14.83 -0.08
N LYS A 15 29.35 15.63 -1.11
CA LYS A 15 28.37 16.62 -1.61
C LYS A 15 27.45 15.96 -2.63
N SER A 16 26.15 16.12 -2.44
CA SER A 16 25.13 15.49 -3.27
C SER A 16 24.19 16.51 -3.89
N LEU A 17 23.83 16.29 -5.15
CA LEU A 17 22.73 16.96 -5.81
C LEU A 17 21.60 15.96 -6.00
N ILE A 18 20.48 16.16 -5.30
CA ILE A 18 19.23 15.41 -5.50
C ILE A 18 18.39 16.17 -6.52
N ILE A 19 17.92 15.47 -7.53
CA ILE A 19 16.96 16.00 -8.50
C ILE A 19 15.71 15.13 -8.54
N ASP A 20 14.56 15.74 -8.72
CA ASP A 20 13.31 15.03 -8.98
C ASP A 20 12.50 15.77 -10.06
N LYS A 21 11.81 15.00 -10.94
CA LYS A 21 10.92 15.57 -11.96
C LYS A 21 9.66 16.22 -11.38
N ARG A 22 9.30 15.83 -10.15
CA ARG A 22 8.14 16.33 -9.40
C ARG A 22 8.48 17.66 -8.71
N ASP A 23 7.44 18.32 -8.24
CA ASP A 23 7.52 19.58 -7.49
C ASP A 23 7.69 19.40 -5.97
N HIS A 24 7.89 18.15 -5.53
CA HIS A 24 8.02 17.79 -4.13
C HIS A 24 9.10 16.71 -3.92
N ILE A 25 9.59 16.58 -2.68
CA ILE A 25 10.45 15.50 -2.21
C ILE A 25 9.65 14.31 -1.72
N GLY A 26 10.32 13.22 -1.34
CA GLY A 26 9.69 12.04 -0.72
C GLY A 26 9.20 11.00 -1.71
N GLY A 27 9.25 11.28 -3.01
CA GLY A 27 8.83 10.32 -4.04
C GLY A 27 7.38 9.85 -3.82
N ASN A 28 7.13 8.54 -3.87
CA ASN A 28 5.78 7.99 -3.66
C ASN A 28 5.32 8.06 -2.20
N CYS A 29 6.21 8.35 -1.25
CA CYS A 29 5.83 8.54 0.15
C CYS A 29 5.32 9.96 0.44
N TYR A 30 5.29 10.86 -0.55
CA TYR A 30 4.83 12.23 -0.36
C TYR A 30 3.41 12.29 0.21
N ASP A 31 3.27 12.99 1.32
CA ASP A 31 2.00 13.30 1.98
C ASP A 31 1.89 14.80 2.29
N PHE A 32 0.68 15.28 2.41
CA PHE A 32 0.37 16.69 2.64
C PHE A 32 -0.97 16.85 3.36
N ILE A 33 -1.23 18.05 3.87
CA ILE A 33 -2.54 18.41 4.42
C ILE A 33 -3.41 18.93 3.27
N ASN A 34 -4.53 18.23 3.01
CA ASN A 34 -5.44 18.62 1.94
C ASN A 34 -6.32 19.83 2.32
N LYS A 35 -7.16 20.29 1.40
CA LYS A 35 -8.08 21.43 1.60
C LYS A 35 -9.11 21.25 2.73
N HIS A 36 -9.29 20.02 3.22
CA HIS A 36 -10.20 19.69 4.32
C HIS A 36 -9.46 19.46 5.65
N GLY A 37 -8.15 19.73 5.70
CA GLY A 37 -7.33 19.61 6.91
C GLY A 37 -6.81 18.21 7.20
N PHE A 38 -7.06 17.21 6.34
CA PHE A 38 -6.61 15.84 6.53
C PHE A 38 -5.22 15.62 5.94
N ARG A 39 -4.36 14.87 6.65
CA ARG A 39 -3.10 14.35 6.11
C ARG A 39 -3.39 13.19 5.18
N VAL A 40 -3.13 13.39 3.90
CA VAL A 40 -3.38 12.43 2.83
C VAL A 40 -2.10 12.15 2.06
N SER A 41 -2.00 10.98 1.44
CA SER A 41 -0.86 10.59 0.60
C SER A 41 -1.20 10.79 -0.87
N GLN A 42 -0.32 11.45 -1.61
CA GLN A 42 -0.51 11.75 -3.04
C GLN A 42 -0.59 10.48 -3.91
N TYR A 43 0.15 9.44 -3.53
CA TYR A 43 0.39 8.24 -4.34
C TYR A 43 -0.14 6.95 -3.68
N GLY A 44 -1.23 7.08 -2.91
CA GLY A 44 -1.79 5.98 -2.12
C GLY A 44 -1.23 5.89 -0.71
N VAL A 45 -1.96 5.21 0.16
CA VAL A 45 -1.59 5.10 1.57
C VAL A 45 -0.29 4.33 1.75
N HIS A 46 0.62 4.89 2.53
CA HIS A 46 1.87 4.26 2.94
C HIS A 46 1.87 4.00 4.44
N LEU A 47 2.37 2.84 4.83
CA LEU A 47 2.42 2.34 6.20
C LEU A 47 3.80 1.78 6.44
N PHE A 48 4.49 2.30 7.47
CA PHE A 48 5.83 1.85 7.79
C PHE A 48 5.78 0.56 8.61
N HIS A 49 6.50 -0.45 8.13
CA HIS A 49 6.74 -1.68 8.87
C HIS A 49 8.12 -2.23 8.53
N THR A 50 8.78 -2.88 9.49
CA THR A 50 10.05 -3.55 9.28
C THR A 50 10.33 -4.59 10.38
N LYS A 51 11.03 -5.65 10.00
CA LYS A 51 11.57 -6.62 10.95
C LYS A 51 13.01 -6.32 11.39
N PHE A 52 13.62 -5.31 10.80
CA PHE A 52 15.03 -4.99 11.04
C PHE A 52 15.20 -3.85 12.02
N ASP A 53 15.78 -4.13 13.21
CA ASP A 53 16.05 -3.14 14.26
C ASP A 53 16.90 -1.99 13.72
N ARG A 54 17.94 -2.27 12.93
CA ARG A 54 18.82 -1.25 12.33
C ARG A 54 18.06 -0.25 11.45
N VAL A 55 16.98 -0.70 10.78
CA VAL A 55 16.14 0.18 9.94
C VAL A 55 15.26 1.03 10.84
N TRP A 56 14.70 0.41 11.88
CA TRP A 56 13.90 1.11 12.87
C TRP A 56 14.73 2.18 13.61
N GLU A 57 15.91 1.85 14.09
CA GLU A 57 16.86 2.78 14.72
C GLU A 57 17.19 3.96 13.79
N TYR A 58 17.49 3.67 12.52
CA TYR A 58 17.82 4.69 11.53
C TYR A 58 16.66 5.67 11.27
N VAL A 59 15.45 5.20 11.06
CA VAL A 59 14.32 6.10 10.76
C VAL A 59 13.88 6.92 11.97
N ASN A 60 14.15 6.43 13.20
CA ASN A 60 13.91 7.18 14.43
C ASN A 60 14.81 8.43 14.57
N GLU A 61 15.92 8.52 13.83
CA GLU A 61 16.73 9.74 13.79
C GLU A 61 15.97 10.93 13.14
N PHE A 62 14.91 10.66 12.36
CA PHE A 62 14.25 11.66 11.49
C PHE A 62 12.78 11.92 11.82
N SER A 63 12.19 11.19 12.74
CA SER A 63 10.78 11.36 13.13
C SER A 63 10.50 10.79 14.50
N ASP A 64 9.54 11.38 15.21
CA ASP A 64 8.77 10.69 16.22
C ASP A 64 7.77 9.76 15.52
N TRP A 65 7.37 8.68 16.19
CA TRP A 65 6.51 7.65 15.62
C TRP A 65 5.28 7.39 16.50
N VAL A 66 4.15 7.19 15.84
CA VAL A 66 2.90 6.75 16.48
C VAL A 66 2.73 5.26 16.18
N PRO A 67 2.70 4.37 17.18
CA PRO A 67 2.45 2.95 16.96
C PRO A 67 1.14 2.74 16.20
N TYR A 68 1.19 1.90 15.16
CA TYR A 68 0.03 1.63 14.33
C TYR A 68 0.16 0.26 13.66
N GLU A 69 -0.70 -0.67 14.05
CA GLU A 69 -0.83 -1.96 13.39
C GLU A 69 -1.91 -1.89 12.31
N HIS A 70 -1.52 -2.09 11.08
CA HIS A 70 -2.45 -2.00 9.95
C HIS A 70 -3.37 -3.21 9.88
N ARG A 71 -4.66 -2.93 9.80
CA ARG A 71 -5.72 -3.91 9.59
C ARG A 71 -6.50 -3.54 8.34
N VAL A 72 -6.52 -4.45 7.38
CA VAL A 72 -7.28 -4.32 6.13
C VAL A 72 -8.52 -5.18 6.26
N LYS A 73 -9.64 -4.65 5.78
CA LYS A 73 -10.88 -5.42 5.66
C LYS A 73 -11.32 -5.53 4.20
N GLY A 74 -12.08 -6.56 3.90
CA GLY A 74 -12.71 -6.77 2.61
C GLY A 74 -14.22 -6.78 2.73
N LYS A 75 -14.92 -6.14 1.80
CA LYS A 75 -16.37 -6.21 1.68
C LYS A 75 -16.69 -7.31 0.66
N CYS A 76 -17.10 -8.47 1.15
CA CYS A 76 -17.33 -9.69 0.36
C CYS A 76 -18.76 -10.15 0.55
N LYS A 77 -19.30 -10.88 -0.43
CA LYS A 77 -20.60 -11.55 -0.30
C LYS A 77 -20.44 -12.90 0.37
N ASP A 78 -21.38 -13.25 1.24
CA ASP A 78 -21.47 -14.54 1.87
C ASP A 78 -22.29 -15.54 1.00
N VAL A 79 -22.47 -16.75 1.51
CA VAL A 79 -23.26 -17.80 0.85
C VAL A 79 -24.74 -17.45 0.62
N ARG A 80 -25.24 -16.39 1.26
CA ARG A 80 -26.61 -15.87 1.12
C ARG A 80 -26.68 -14.67 0.17
N ASP A 81 -25.56 -14.31 -0.48
CA ASP A 81 -25.42 -13.11 -1.32
C ASP A 81 -25.52 -11.79 -0.53
N GLU A 82 -25.27 -11.84 0.80
CA GLU A 82 -25.27 -10.67 1.68
C GLU A 82 -23.84 -10.17 1.90
N TYR A 83 -23.68 -8.84 1.95
CA TYR A 83 -22.35 -8.26 2.17
C TYR A 83 -21.89 -8.40 3.62
N GLN A 84 -20.72 -8.99 3.78
CA GLN A 84 -19.98 -9.11 5.03
C GLN A 84 -18.69 -8.30 4.98
N ILE A 85 -18.26 -7.79 6.13
CA ILE A 85 -16.93 -7.19 6.29
C ILE A 85 -16.04 -8.17 7.04
N VAL A 86 -14.96 -8.59 6.36
CA VAL A 86 -14.05 -9.65 6.82
C VAL A 86 -12.61 -9.18 6.83
N PRO A 87 -11.72 -9.77 7.66
CA PRO A 87 -10.29 -9.47 7.65
C PRO A 87 -9.62 -9.85 6.33
N ILE A 88 -8.63 -9.07 5.95
CA ILE A 88 -7.63 -9.39 4.93
C ILE A 88 -6.24 -9.24 5.56
N PRO A 89 -5.40 -10.27 5.64
CA PRO A 89 -5.54 -11.64 5.09
C PRO A 89 -6.71 -12.44 5.65
N PRO A 90 -7.26 -13.42 4.87
CA PRO A 90 -8.31 -14.30 5.34
C PRO A 90 -7.91 -15.10 6.57
N SER A 91 -8.83 -15.29 7.50
CA SER A 91 -8.66 -15.97 8.78
C SER A 91 -9.88 -16.80 9.16
N GLN A 92 -9.92 -17.35 10.38
CA GLN A 92 -11.10 -18.03 10.95
C GLN A 92 -12.36 -17.16 10.85
N GLU A 93 -12.25 -15.86 11.18
CA GLU A 93 -13.37 -14.92 11.09
C GLU A 93 -13.91 -14.83 9.65
N THR A 94 -13.01 -14.84 8.66
CA THR A 94 -13.38 -14.76 7.26
C THR A 94 -14.24 -15.96 6.84
N VAL A 95 -13.79 -17.18 7.13
CA VAL A 95 -14.51 -18.39 6.71
C VAL A 95 -15.83 -18.57 7.47
N ASN A 96 -15.87 -18.15 8.74
CA ASN A 96 -17.10 -18.19 9.53
C ASN A 96 -18.15 -17.22 8.98
N LYS A 97 -17.74 -15.99 8.63
CA LYS A 97 -18.67 -14.99 8.09
C LYS A 97 -19.14 -15.28 6.66
N LEU A 98 -18.23 -15.77 5.81
CA LEU A 98 -18.57 -15.96 4.40
C LEU A 98 -19.20 -17.32 4.10
N PHE A 99 -18.86 -18.37 4.86
CA PHE A 99 -19.19 -19.75 4.51
C PHE A 99 -19.89 -20.52 5.65
N ASP A 100 -20.28 -19.85 6.74
CA ASP A 100 -20.86 -20.46 7.95
C ASP A 100 -20.03 -21.67 8.47
N ALA A 101 -18.69 -21.56 8.41
CA ALA A 101 -17.77 -22.68 8.63
C ALA A 101 -17.73 -23.19 10.08
N ASN A 102 -18.10 -22.33 11.06
CA ASN A 102 -18.10 -22.64 12.49
C ASN A 102 -16.74 -23.14 13.01
N VAL A 103 -15.67 -22.47 12.60
CA VAL A 103 -14.26 -22.78 12.95
C VAL A 103 -13.84 -21.92 14.13
N HIS A 104 -13.27 -22.53 15.19
CA HIS A 104 -12.92 -21.85 16.45
C HIS A 104 -11.49 -22.12 16.92
N SER A 105 -10.73 -22.98 16.22
CA SER A 105 -9.33 -23.25 16.52
C SER A 105 -8.47 -23.27 15.26
N GLU A 106 -7.15 -23.24 15.44
CA GLU A 106 -6.20 -23.35 14.31
C GLU A 106 -6.30 -24.72 13.63
N GLU A 107 -6.50 -25.79 14.41
CA GLU A 107 -6.66 -27.15 13.93
C GLU A 107 -7.96 -27.29 13.09
N GLU A 108 -9.05 -26.71 13.55
CA GLU A 108 -10.32 -26.70 12.79
C GLU A 108 -10.20 -25.90 11.50
N MET A 109 -9.49 -24.76 11.54
CA MET A 109 -9.24 -23.98 10.33
C MET A 109 -8.37 -24.73 9.34
N GLU A 110 -7.32 -25.41 9.81
CA GLU A 110 -6.47 -26.24 8.94
C GLU A 110 -7.27 -27.39 8.33
N ALA A 111 -8.08 -28.08 9.12
CA ALA A 111 -8.96 -29.13 8.62
C ALA A 111 -9.97 -28.62 7.60
N TRP A 112 -10.54 -27.43 7.82
CA TRP A 112 -11.45 -26.77 6.87
C TRP A 112 -10.75 -26.46 5.54
N LEU A 113 -9.51 -25.94 5.57
CA LEU A 113 -8.68 -25.69 4.40
C LEU A 113 -8.30 -26.98 3.69
N ASP A 114 -7.88 -28.03 4.42
CA ASP A 114 -7.44 -29.32 3.86
C ASP A 114 -8.52 -30.04 3.04
N THR A 115 -9.78 -29.82 3.38
CA THR A 115 -10.89 -30.41 2.60
C THR A 115 -11.19 -29.65 1.30
N ARG A 116 -10.57 -28.48 1.06
CA ARG A 116 -10.91 -27.55 -0.04
C ARG A 116 -9.73 -27.23 -0.94
N ARG A 117 -8.55 -27.05 -0.36
CA ARG A 117 -7.36 -26.66 -1.11
C ARG A 117 -6.84 -27.79 -2.00
N SER A 118 -6.34 -27.43 -3.16
CA SER A 118 -5.67 -28.39 -4.05
C SER A 118 -4.25 -28.68 -3.56
N VAL A 119 -3.76 -29.90 -3.79
CA VAL A 119 -2.36 -30.24 -3.52
C VAL A 119 -1.55 -30.00 -4.80
N ASN A 120 -0.84 -28.87 -4.85
CA ASN A 120 0.08 -28.55 -5.93
C ASN A 120 1.40 -28.01 -5.34
N PRO A 121 2.48 -28.81 -5.30
CA PRO A 121 3.76 -28.38 -4.70
C PRO A 121 4.54 -27.38 -5.54
N ASP A 122 4.14 -27.15 -6.81
CA ASP A 122 4.87 -26.30 -7.77
C ASP A 122 3.86 -25.50 -8.63
N PRO A 123 3.10 -24.57 -8.02
CA PRO A 123 2.12 -23.76 -8.73
C PRO A 123 2.80 -22.88 -9.78
N LYS A 124 2.28 -22.86 -11.00
CA LYS A 124 2.89 -22.17 -12.15
C LYS A 124 2.37 -20.76 -12.34
N ASN A 125 1.20 -20.46 -11.80
CA ASN A 125 0.55 -19.16 -11.95
C ASN A 125 -0.18 -18.73 -10.66
N GLY A 126 -0.72 -17.54 -10.66
CA GLY A 126 -1.39 -16.97 -9.50
C GLY A 126 -2.64 -17.74 -9.07
N GLU A 127 -3.43 -18.27 -9.99
CA GLU A 127 -4.62 -19.08 -9.68
C GLU A 127 -4.22 -20.36 -8.95
N GLU A 128 -3.31 -21.15 -9.50
CA GLU A 128 -2.82 -22.38 -8.87
C GLU A 128 -2.23 -22.09 -7.48
N SER A 129 -1.46 -21.00 -7.35
CA SER A 129 -0.90 -20.57 -6.07
C SER A 129 -1.98 -20.23 -5.04
N ALA A 130 -3.05 -19.57 -5.44
CA ALA A 130 -4.16 -19.25 -4.54
C ALA A 130 -4.96 -20.49 -4.16
N LEU A 131 -5.35 -21.33 -5.13
CA LEU A 131 -6.12 -22.56 -4.91
C LEU A 131 -5.40 -23.55 -3.98
N THR A 132 -4.07 -23.63 -4.06
CA THR A 132 -3.25 -24.46 -3.17
C THR A 132 -3.27 -24.01 -1.73
N ARG A 133 -3.54 -22.71 -1.45
CA ARG A 133 -3.52 -22.15 -0.10
C ARG A 133 -4.91 -21.88 0.47
N SER A 134 -5.86 -21.53 -0.36
CA SER A 134 -7.17 -21.03 0.07
C SER A 134 -8.34 -21.93 -0.31
N GLY A 135 -8.18 -22.80 -1.31
CA GLY A 135 -9.31 -23.47 -1.93
C GLY A 135 -10.15 -22.55 -2.84
N PRO A 136 -11.11 -23.12 -3.59
CA PRO A 136 -11.86 -22.38 -4.61
C PRO A 136 -12.80 -21.31 -4.04
N GLU A 137 -13.42 -21.53 -2.89
CA GLU A 137 -14.38 -20.60 -2.31
C GLU A 137 -13.72 -19.29 -1.88
N LEU A 138 -12.62 -19.37 -1.12
CA LEU A 138 -11.86 -18.17 -0.74
C LEU A 138 -11.18 -17.51 -1.93
N TYR A 139 -10.70 -18.32 -2.91
CA TYR A 139 -10.13 -17.81 -4.14
C TYR A 139 -11.14 -16.93 -4.90
N GLU A 140 -12.34 -17.43 -5.13
CA GLU A 140 -13.41 -16.69 -5.82
C GLU A 140 -13.83 -15.43 -5.04
N ALA A 141 -14.03 -15.54 -3.71
CA ALA A 141 -14.55 -14.45 -2.89
C ALA A 141 -13.55 -13.30 -2.69
N ILE A 142 -12.23 -13.57 -2.66
CA ILE A 142 -11.24 -12.60 -2.20
C ILE A 142 -10.16 -12.29 -3.24
N PHE A 143 -9.69 -13.30 -3.99
CA PHE A 143 -8.48 -13.14 -4.80
C PHE A 143 -8.75 -12.87 -6.28
N LYS A 144 -9.64 -13.61 -6.89
CA LYS A 144 -9.83 -13.66 -8.34
C LYS A 144 -10.15 -12.31 -8.98
N HIS A 145 -11.29 -11.73 -8.63
CA HIS A 145 -11.76 -10.49 -9.23
C HIS A 145 -10.96 -9.27 -8.72
N TYR A 146 -10.46 -9.30 -7.48
CA TYR A 146 -9.57 -8.26 -6.98
C TYR A 146 -8.28 -8.21 -7.80
N THR A 147 -7.70 -9.36 -8.08
CA THR A 147 -6.49 -9.49 -8.90
C THR A 147 -6.73 -8.98 -10.31
N HIS A 148 -7.84 -9.37 -10.92
CA HIS A 148 -8.20 -8.89 -12.25
C HIS A 148 -8.35 -7.37 -12.28
N LYS A 149 -9.06 -6.76 -11.32
CA LYS A 149 -9.17 -5.29 -11.22
C LYS A 149 -7.83 -4.60 -11.03
N GLN A 150 -6.93 -5.19 -10.22
CA GLN A 150 -5.61 -4.62 -9.93
C GLN A 150 -4.68 -4.68 -11.14
N TRP A 151 -4.65 -5.82 -11.85
CA TRP A 151 -3.64 -6.12 -12.85
C TRP A 151 -4.15 -6.07 -14.29
N ASP A 152 -5.48 -6.03 -14.50
CA ASP A 152 -6.14 -6.19 -15.80
C ASP A 152 -5.76 -7.52 -16.50
N LYS A 153 -5.43 -8.49 -15.68
CA LYS A 153 -5.10 -9.87 -16.07
C LYS A 153 -5.74 -10.81 -15.06
N TRP A 154 -6.18 -11.96 -15.54
CA TRP A 154 -6.67 -12.99 -14.66
C TRP A 154 -5.52 -13.64 -13.89
N PRO A 155 -5.77 -14.24 -12.70
CA PRO A 155 -4.74 -14.87 -11.90
C PRO A 155 -3.92 -15.94 -12.64
N GLU A 156 -4.50 -16.69 -13.57
CA GLU A 156 -3.82 -17.68 -14.40
C GLU A 156 -2.82 -17.09 -15.41
N GLU A 157 -2.92 -15.80 -15.69
CA GLU A 157 -2.00 -15.07 -16.58
C GLU A 157 -0.82 -14.42 -15.84
N LEU A 158 -0.79 -14.51 -14.51
CA LEU A 158 0.18 -13.85 -13.65
C LEU A 158 1.10 -14.88 -12.97
N ASP A 159 2.32 -14.44 -12.66
CA ASP A 159 3.27 -15.26 -11.89
C ASP A 159 2.68 -15.65 -10.52
N ALA A 160 3.00 -16.88 -10.07
CA ALA A 160 2.51 -17.45 -8.82
C ALA A 160 2.79 -16.56 -7.59
N SER A 161 3.90 -15.82 -7.59
CA SER A 161 4.31 -14.93 -6.50
C SER A 161 3.35 -13.78 -6.26
N VAL A 162 2.56 -13.38 -7.26
CA VAL A 162 1.62 -12.25 -7.15
C VAL A 162 0.58 -12.51 -6.06
N LEU A 163 -0.02 -13.71 -6.06
CA LEU A 163 -1.02 -14.08 -5.07
C LEU A 163 -0.39 -14.70 -3.82
N ALA A 164 0.81 -15.28 -3.93
CA ALA A 164 1.52 -15.89 -2.79
C ALA A 164 1.82 -14.92 -1.65
N ARG A 165 1.91 -13.62 -1.92
CA ARG A 165 2.22 -12.59 -0.91
C ARG A 165 1.14 -12.38 0.15
N ILE A 166 -0.12 -12.76 -0.12
CA ILE A 166 -1.22 -12.64 0.84
C ILE A 166 -1.44 -14.02 1.47
N PRO A 167 -1.11 -14.22 2.76
CA PRO A 167 -1.30 -15.49 3.42
C PRO A 167 -2.80 -15.78 3.66
N VAL A 168 -3.13 -17.05 3.87
CA VAL A 168 -4.36 -17.49 4.54
C VAL A 168 -3.95 -17.92 5.93
N ARG A 169 -4.55 -17.33 6.96
CA ARG A 169 -4.17 -17.56 8.35
C ARG A 169 -5.09 -18.57 9.03
N THR A 170 -4.49 -19.44 9.81
CA THR A 170 -5.24 -20.42 10.63
C THR A 170 -5.69 -19.87 11.98
N ASN A 171 -5.15 -18.72 12.40
CA ASN A 171 -5.46 -18.05 13.67
C ASN A 171 -6.39 -16.85 13.49
N THR A 172 -6.55 -16.08 14.56
CA THR A 172 -7.39 -14.87 14.62
C THR A 172 -6.62 -13.56 14.45
N ASP A 173 -5.32 -13.62 14.12
CA ASP A 173 -4.52 -12.40 13.88
C ASP A 173 -4.99 -11.69 12.61
N ASP A 174 -5.61 -10.52 12.76
CA ASP A 174 -6.17 -9.70 11.69
C ASP A 174 -5.22 -8.59 11.19
N ARG A 175 -3.99 -8.53 11.72
CA ARG A 175 -2.99 -7.56 11.27
C ARG A 175 -2.54 -7.87 9.84
N TYR A 176 -2.40 -6.84 9.03
CA TYR A 176 -1.93 -7.03 7.65
C TYR A 176 -0.46 -7.45 7.60
N PHE A 177 0.37 -6.85 8.44
CA PHE A 177 1.80 -7.18 8.59
C PHE A 177 2.05 -7.93 9.90
N SER A 178 3.07 -8.79 9.91
CA SER A 178 3.55 -9.50 11.10
C SER A 178 4.85 -8.92 11.67
N ASP A 179 5.40 -7.88 11.06
CA ASP A 179 6.67 -7.27 11.49
C ASP A 179 6.55 -6.64 12.89
N PRO A 180 7.61 -6.71 13.71
CA PRO A 180 7.60 -6.19 15.08
C PRO A 180 7.53 -4.66 15.14
N HIS A 181 8.10 -3.95 14.15
CA HIS A 181 8.05 -2.50 14.09
C HIS A 181 7.00 -2.06 13.07
N GLN A 182 5.88 -1.53 13.57
CA GLN A 182 4.79 -0.99 12.77
C GLN A 182 4.36 0.35 13.35
N ALA A 183 4.47 1.42 12.57
CA ALA A 183 4.16 2.76 13.04
C ALA A 183 3.91 3.74 11.89
N LEU A 184 3.36 4.89 12.23
CA LEU A 184 3.24 6.04 11.33
C LEU A 184 4.12 7.19 11.82
N PRO A 185 4.80 7.93 10.94
CA PRO A 185 5.54 9.11 11.34
C PRO A 185 4.56 10.17 11.86
N LYS A 186 4.84 10.72 13.04
CA LYS A 186 3.96 11.66 13.73
C LYS A 186 3.56 12.84 12.84
N ASP A 187 4.54 13.44 12.17
CA ASP A 187 4.34 14.63 11.34
C ASP A 187 4.24 14.32 9.83
N GLY A 188 4.08 13.04 9.47
CA GLY A 188 3.96 12.57 8.10
C GLY A 188 5.29 12.14 7.48
N TYR A 189 5.18 11.45 6.34
CA TYR A 189 6.35 10.92 5.63
C TYR A 189 7.21 12.01 5.01
N THR A 190 6.60 13.05 4.46
CA THR A 190 7.34 14.16 3.83
C THR A 190 8.32 14.78 4.82
N ARG A 191 7.91 14.94 6.09
CA ARG A 191 8.76 15.50 7.15
C ARG A 191 10.02 14.65 7.42
N ILE A 192 9.95 13.33 7.28
CA ILE A 192 11.15 12.46 7.40
C ILE A 192 12.20 12.87 6.37
N PHE A 193 11.78 13.04 5.13
CA PHE A 193 12.71 13.41 4.05
C PHE A 193 13.23 14.84 4.21
N GLU A 194 12.39 15.77 4.66
CA GLU A 194 12.82 17.12 5.00
C GLU A 194 13.94 17.07 6.07
N ASN A 195 13.73 16.32 7.15
CA ASN A 195 14.69 16.19 8.25
C ASN A 195 15.98 15.50 7.80
N MET A 196 15.91 14.58 6.84
CA MET A 196 17.10 13.92 6.28
C MET A 196 17.98 14.85 5.47
N ILE A 197 17.41 15.77 4.67
CA ILE A 197 18.18 16.40 3.59
C ILE A 197 18.15 17.92 3.58
N MET A 198 17.15 18.58 4.19
CA MET A 198 16.98 20.04 3.99
C MET A 198 17.92 20.88 4.83
N SER A 199 18.41 20.38 5.95
CA SER A 199 19.34 21.10 6.85
C SER A 199 20.82 20.76 6.62
N ASP A 200 21.12 19.78 5.75
CA ASP A 200 22.51 19.36 5.49
C ASP A 200 23.13 20.24 4.42
N PRO A 201 24.23 21.01 4.74
CA PRO A 201 24.87 21.90 3.78
C PRO A 201 25.55 21.18 2.59
N ASN A 202 25.77 19.88 2.71
CA ASN A 202 26.33 19.07 1.64
C ASN A 202 25.29 18.56 0.65
N ILE A 203 23.99 18.77 0.93
CA ILE A 203 22.91 18.26 0.10
C ILE A 203 22.15 19.42 -0.56
N THR A 204 22.14 19.43 -1.87
CA THR A 204 21.35 20.37 -2.66
C THR A 204 20.19 19.65 -3.31
N VAL A 205 18.99 20.22 -3.23
CA VAL A 205 17.77 19.65 -3.86
C VAL A 205 17.30 20.56 -4.98
N ARG A 206 16.99 19.98 -6.15
CA ARG A 206 16.34 20.65 -7.27
C ARG A 206 15.13 19.85 -7.72
N LEU A 207 13.97 20.45 -7.58
CA LEU A 207 12.69 19.90 -8.03
C LEU A 207 12.36 20.39 -9.43
N ASN A 208 11.35 19.77 -10.06
CA ASN A 208 10.95 20.04 -11.46
C ASN A 208 12.11 19.83 -12.47
N VAL A 209 13.02 18.90 -12.19
CA VAL A 209 14.18 18.59 -13.04
C VAL A 209 14.07 17.15 -13.54
N ASP A 210 13.79 17.01 -14.83
CA ASP A 210 13.79 15.71 -15.50
C ASP A 210 15.23 15.30 -15.82
N PHE A 211 15.70 14.21 -15.23
CA PHE A 211 17.06 13.71 -15.38
C PHE A 211 17.44 13.51 -16.86
N PHE A 212 16.56 12.94 -17.67
CA PHE A 212 16.89 12.59 -19.05
C PHE A 212 16.98 13.82 -19.95
N LYS A 213 16.19 14.86 -19.67
CA LYS A 213 16.22 16.13 -20.40
C LYS A 213 17.39 17.00 -19.99
N GLU A 214 17.62 17.08 -18.66
CA GLU A 214 18.60 18.00 -18.09
C GLU A 214 20.00 17.39 -17.93
N ARG A 215 20.18 16.08 -18.15
CA ARG A 215 21.47 15.40 -17.98
C ARG A 215 22.67 16.11 -18.62
N PRO A 216 22.59 16.70 -19.83
CA PRO A 216 23.70 17.42 -20.40
C PRO A 216 24.10 18.71 -19.65
N ASN A 217 23.14 19.31 -18.93
CA ASN A 217 23.27 20.57 -18.20
C ASN A 217 23.56 20.38 -16.70
N LEU A 218 23.52 19.14 -16.23
CA LEU A 218 23.82 18.85 -14.82
C LEU A 218 25.31 18.94 -14.53
N PRO A 219 25.71 19.32 -13.31
CA PRO A 219 27.10 19.28 -12.88
C PRO A 219 27.71 17.90 -13.08
N LYS A 220 28.97 17.85 -13.52
CA LYS A 220 29.72 16.59 -13.58
C LYS A 220 29.91 16.07 -12.15
N CYS A 221 29.59 14.82 -11.92
CA CYS A 221 29.73 14.13 -10.64
C CYS A 221 30.47 12.79 -10.84
N GLY A 222 31.15 12.34 -9.80
CA GLY A 222 31.90 11.07 -9.81
C GLY A 222 31.00 9.84 -9.79
N LEU A 223 29.76 9.98 -9.26
CA LEU A 223 28.78 8.91 -9.17
C LEU A 223 27.38 9.45 -9.42
N THR A 224 26.61 8.72 -10.19
CA THR A 224 25.15 8.95 -10.36
C THR A 224 24.40 7.76 -9.80
N VAL A 225 23.50 8.01 -8.84
CA VAL A 225 22.60 7.00 -8.27
C VAL A 225 21.19 7.28 -8.77
N PHE A 226 20.73 6.47 -9.71
CA PHE A 226 19.40 6.59 -10.28
C PHE A 226 18.39 5.77 -9.47
N THR A 227 17.44 6.44 -8.83
CA THR A 227 16.38 5.83 -7.99
C THR A 227 14.99 5.96 -8.60
N GLY A 228 14.90 6.40 -9.85
CA GLY A 228 13.67 6.39 -10.63
C GLY A 228 13.32 5.01 -11.18
N PRO A 229 12.25 4.87 -11.98
CA PRO A 229 11.88 3.61 -12.60
C PRO A 229 13.03 3.06 -13.47
N ILE A 230 13.43 1.82 -13.20
CA ILE A 230 14.59 1.19 -13.85
C ILE A 230 14.43 1.09 -15.37
N ASP A 231 13.21 0.81 -15.81
CA ASP A 231 12.87 0.72 -17.23
C ASP A 231 13.00 2.08 -17.95
N ALA A 232 12.70 3.20 -17.26
CA ALA A 232 12.90 4.53 -17.83
C ALA A 232 14.38 4.80 -18.11
N TYR A 233 15.27 4.32 -17.22
CA TYR A 233 16.72 4.44 -17.45
C TYR A 233 17.17 3.64 -18.65
N TYR A 234 16.76 2.39 -18.75
CA TYR A 234 17.16 1.53 -19.87
C TYR A 234 16.43 1.87 -21.17
N ALA A 235 15.19 2.37 -21.11
CA ALA A 235 14.50 2.88 -22.31
C ALA A 235 15.22 4.07 -22.92
N SER A 236 15.88 4.92 -22.09
CA SER A 236 16.73 6.00 -22.62
C SER A 236 17.97 5.50 -23.39
N GLN A 237 18.27 4.20 -23.29
CA GLN A 237 19.34 3.52 -24.01
C GLN A 237 18.82 2.60 -25.13
N GLY A 238 17.52 2.68 -25.46
CA GLY A 238 16.92 1.93 -26.56
C GLY A 238 16.32 0.57 -26.18
N LEU A 239 16.27 0.22 -24.89
CA LEU A 239 15.59 -0.99 -24.43
C LEU A 239 14.07 -0.76 -24.31
N PRO A 240 13.24 -1.81 -24.43
CA PRO A 240 11.80 -1.68 -24.27
C PRO A 240 11.43 -1.28 -22.83
N LYS A 241 10.33 -0.55 -22.68
CA LYS A 241 9.73 -0.28 -21.38
C LYS A 241 9.03 -1.51 -20.84
N LEU A 242 8.96 -1.61 -19.52
CA LEU A 242 8.12 -2.60 -18.86
C LEU A 242 6.65 -2.22 -18.97
N GLU A 243 5.78 -3.21 -18.91
CA GLU A 243 4.35 -3.01 -18.72
C GLU A 243 4.09 -2.61 -17.27
N TYR A 244 3.26 -1.57 -17.06
CA TYR A 244 2.94 -1.05 -15.73
C TYR A 244 1.44 -0.91 -15.53
N ARG A 245 1.03 -1.05 -14.29
CA ARG A 245 -0.27 -0.56 -13.82
C ARG A 245 -0.10 0.77 -13.11
N SER A 246 -1.06 1.65 -13.33
CA SER A 246 -1.19 2.95 -12.69
C SER A 246 -2.39 2.95 -11.74
N LEU A 247 -2.51 4.01 -10.94
CA LEU A 247 -3.64 4.23 -10.05
C LEU A 247 -4.24 5.62 -10.30
N ARG A 248 -5.57 5.69 -10.25
CA ARG A 248 -6.31 6.94 -10.15
C ARG A 248 -6.99 7.00 -8.79
N PHE A 249 -6.89 8.15 -8.16
CA PHE A 249 -7.43 8.43 -6.84
C PHE A 249 -8.57 9.44 -6.95
N PHE A 250 -9.75 9.09 -6.46
CA PHE A 250 -10.89 10.00 -6.41
C PHE A 250 -11.17 10.37 -4.96
N GLU A 251 -10.88 11.64 -4.64
CA GLU A 251 -11.13 12.22 -3.31
C GLU A 251 -12.59 12.62 -3.19
N GLU A 252 -13.22 12.18 -2.11
CA GLU A 252 -14.58 12.60 -1.72
C GLU A 252 -14.56 13.05 -0.26
N TYR A 253 -15.25 14.14 0.03
CA TYR A 253 -15.48 14.62 1.39
C TYR A 253 -16.91 14.27 1.80
N HIS A 254 -17.04 13.58 2.93
CA HIS A 254 -18.33 13.21 3.51
C HIS A 254 -18.55 13.90 4.84
N THR A 255 -19.69 14.58 4.98
CA THR A 255 -20.21 15.01 6.27
C THR A 255 -21.14 13.93 6.79
N PRO A 256 -20.95 13.44 8.03
CA PRO A 256 -21.89 12.49 8.60
C PRO A 256 -23.29 13.11 8.65
N ASP A 257 -24.28 12.30 8.35
CA ASP A 257 -25.64 12.64 8.66
C ASP A 257 -25.80 12.70 10.19
N ALA A 258 -26.41 13.75 10.71
CA ALA A 258 -26.70 13.90 12.15
C ALA A 258 -27.60 12.75 12.69
N SER A 259 -28.22 12.00 11.80
CA SER A 259 -29.01 10.79 12.09
C SER A 259 -28.25 9.49 11.98
N ASP A 260 -26.91 9.54 11.66
CA ASP A 260 -26.09 8.34 11.51
C ASP A 260 -26.00 7.56 12.83
N LYS A 261 -26.68 6.42 12.86
CA LYS A 261 -26.68 5.44 13.94
C LYS A 261 -25.70 4.30 13.69
N SER A 262 -24.72 4.51 12.79
CA SER A 262 -23.69 3.50 12.50
C SER A 262 -22.85 3.21 13.75
N ASP A 263 -22.24 2.04 13.79
CA ASP A 263 -21.28 1.65 14.84
C ASP A 263 -20.00 2.53 14.82
N HIS A 264 -19.84 3.38 13.81
CA HIS A 264 -18.68 4.26 13.60
C HIS A 264 -19.10 5.71 13.31
N PRO A 265 -19.73 6.42 14.26
CA PRO A 265 -20.22 7.79 14.02
C PRO A 265 -19.07 8.72 13.61
N GLY A 266 -19.28 9.46 12.54
CA GLY A 266 -18.27 10.39 12.00
C GLY A 266 -17.21 9.75 11.11
N PHE A 267 -17.36 8.47 10.76
CA PHE A 267 -16.54 7.76 9.76
C PHE A 267 -17.43 7.24 8.63
N TYR A 268 -16.83 7.06 7.47
CA TYR A 268 -17.49 6.48 6.29
C TYR A 268 -17.51 4.95 6.32
N GLN A 269 -16.44 4.35 6.87
CA GLN A 269 -16.22 2.90 6.91
C GLN A 269 -15.53 2.50 8.22
N PRO A 270 -15.52 1.19 8.59
CA PRO A 270 -15.03 0.75 9.90
C PRO A 270 -13.50 0.66 10.04
N CYS A 271 -12.73 1.04 9.02
CA CYS A 271 -11.26 0.91 9.03
C CYS A 271 -10.60 1.86 8.03
N LEU A 272 -9.28 2.04 8.15
CA LEU A 272 -8.49 2.85 7.22
C LEU A 272 -8.63 2.38 5.77
N GLN A 273 -8.55 1.07 5.53
CA GLN A 273 -8.58 0.49 4.19
C GLN A 273 -9.62 -0.63 4.11
N LEU A 274 -10.61 -0.43 3.26
CA LEU A 274 -11.62 -1.42 2.92
C LEU A 274 -11.48 -1.81 1.45
N ASN A 275 -11.14 -3.08 1.20
CA ASN A 275 -11.05 -3.66 -0.14
C ASN A 275 -12.42 -4.10 -0.62
N TYR A 276 -12.61 -4.05 -1.93
CA TYR A 276 -13.82 -4.50 -2.63
C TYR A 276 -13.42 -5.61 -3.62
N PRO A 277 -13.32 -6.86 -3.16
CA PRO A 277 -12.84 -7.95 -4.01
C PRO A 277 -13.76 -8.32 -5.16
N GLY A 278 -15.07 -8.20 -4.98
CA GLY A 278 -16.07 -8.60 -5.98
C GLY A 278 -16.07 -7.72 -7.24
N PRO A 279 -16.77 -8.18 -8.30
CA PRO A 279 -16.85 -7.48 -9.59
C PRO A 279 -17.86 -6.34 -9.63
N GLU A 280 -18.64 -6.10 -8.56
CA GLU A 280 -19.76 -5.17 -8.53
C GLU A 280 -19.35 -3.71 -8.66
N VAL A 281 -18.07 -3.40 -8.39
CA VAL A 281 -17.50 -2.05 -8.50
C VAL A 281 -16.13 -2.11 -9.19
N ASP A 282 -15.79 -1.05 -9.90
CA ASP A 282 -14.54 -0.99 -10.67
C ASP A 282 -13.32 -0.58 -9.81
N PHE A 283 -13.53 0.08 -8.66
CA PHE A 283 -12.44 0.42 -7.76
C PHE A 283 -12.01 -0.81 -6.93
N THR A 284 -10.74 -0.84 -6.57
CA THR A 284 -10.17 -1.94 -5.79
C THR A 284 -10.38 -1.76 -4.29
N ARG A 285 -10.34 -0.51 -3.81
CA ARG A 285 -10.45 -0.19 -2.39
C ARG A 285 -10.88 1.24 -2.13
N ILE A 286 -11.35 1.47 -0.91
CA ILE A 286 -11.55 2.80 -0.34
C ILE A 286 -10.57 2.97 0.82
N VAL A 287 -9.89 4.11 0.86
CA VAL A 287 -9.03 4.52 1.98
C VAL A 287 -9.67 5.73 2.65
N GLU A 288 -9.96 5.61 3.94
CA GLU A 288 -10.47 6.69 4.79
C GLU A 288 -9.37 7.21 5.70
N TYR A 289 -8.76 8.30 5.34
CA TYR A 289 -7.57 8.83 6.01
C TYR A 289 -7.78 9.26 7.46
N LYS A 290 -9.02 9.55 7.89
CA LYS A 290 -9.36 9.92 9.26
C LYS A 290 -8.98 8.84 10.29
N HIS A 291 -8.95 7.57 9.91
CA HIS A 291 -8.52 6.47 10.78
C HIS A 291 -7.02 6.47 11.13
N LYS A 292 -6.19 7.27 10.44
CA LYS A 292 -4.77 7.32 10.76
C LYS A 292 -4.56 8.08 12.09
N PRO A 293 -3.86 7.49 13.09
CA PRO A 293 -3.65 8.15 14.38
C PRO A 293 -2.75 9.38 14.32
N ASN A 294 -1.97 9.55 13.25
CA ASN A 294 -1.10 10.71 13.01
C ASN A 294 -1.79 11.83 12.21
N GLN A 295 -3.13 11.87 12.21
CA GLN A 295 -3.87 13.03 11.70
C GLN A 295 -3.70 14.24 12.60
N PRO A 296 -3.76 15.50 12.06
CA PRO A 296 -3.93 16.70 12.88
C PRO A 296 -5.12 16.59 13.82
N GLU A 297 -5.04 17.19 15.00
CA GLU A 297 -6.11 17.11 16.00
C GLU A 297 -7.43 17.70 15.48
N GLU A 298 -7.37 18.76 14.68
CA GLU A 298 -8.52 19.38 14.03
C GLU A 298 -9.20 18.42 13.05
N ALA A 299 -8.41 17.60 12.33
CA ALA A 299 -8.94 16.59 11.42
C ALA A 299 -9.60 15.44 12.19
N LYS A 300 -9.02 14.99 13.31
CA LYS A 300 -9.63 13.99 14.19
C LYS A 300 -10.96 14.46 14.77
N ALA A 301 -11.02 15.74 15.18
CA ALA A 301 -12.21 16.37 15.74
C ALA A 301 -13.25 16.79 14.67
N SER A 302 -12.90 16.75 13.40
CA SER A 302 -13.80 17.10 12.31
C SER A 302 -15.06 16.23 12.33
N PRO A 303 -16.26 16.79 12.16
CA PRO A 303 -17.47 16.00 11.98
C PRO A 303 -17.44 15.22 10.65
N GLY A 304 -16.72 15.73 9.64
CA GLY A 304 -16.59 15.11 8.34
C GLY A 304 -15.37 14.21 8.23
N THR A 305 -15.28 13.51 7.10
CA THR A 305 -14.19 12.61 6.74
C THR A 305 -13.84 12.71 5.26
N VAL A 306 -12.63 12.29 4.91
CA VAL A 306 -12.15 12.21 3.53
C VAL A 306 -11.85 10.77 3.17
N ILE A 307 -12.43 10.32 2.08
CA ILE A 307 -12.14 9.02 1.49
C ILE A 307 -11.47 9.16 0.12
N PHE A 308 -10.71 8.14 -0.25
CA PHE A 308 -10.14 7.99 -1.57
C PHE A 308 -10.56 6.66 -2.15
N LYS A 309 -11.27 6.69 -3.29
CA LYS A 309 -11.52 5.50 -4.10
C LYS A 309 -10.35 5.29 -5.04
N GLU A 310 -9.74 4.10 -5.01
CA GLU A 310 -8.58 3.77 -5.81
C GLU A 310 -8.97 2.86 -6.97
N TYR A 311 -8.71 3.33 -8.19
CA TYR A 311 -8.93 2.60 -9.44
C TYR A 311 -7.59 2.24 -10.07
N SER A 312 -7.40 0.97 -10.41
CA SER A 312 -6.28 0.57 -11.25
C SER A 312 -6.53 0.94 -12.69
N CYS A 313 -5.49 1.36 -13.42
CA CYS A 313 -5.59 1.73 -14.84
C CYS A 313 -4.25 1.46 -15.55
N ASP A 314 -4.27 1.53 -16.89
CA ASP A 314 -3.15 1.26 -17.78
C ASP A 314 -2.38 2.52 -18.23
N HIS A 315 -2.76 3.69 -17.71
CA HIS A 315 -2.18 4.97 -18.10
C HIS A 315 -1.93 5.87 -16.89
N GLY A 316 -0.98 6.78 -17.01
CA GLY A 316 -0.60 7.72 -15.96
C GLY A 316 0.78 7.45 -15.37
N GLU A 317 0.98 7.79 -14.09
CA GLU A 317 2.23 7.51 -13.39
C GLU A 317 2.37 5.99 -13.16
N PRO A 318 3.51 5.38 -13.53
CA PRO A 318 3.71 3.94 -13.35
C PRO A 318 3.97 3.61 -11.89
N TYR A 319 3.10 2.81 -11.28
CA TYR A 319 3.23 2.37 -9.89
C TYR A 319 3.77 0.96 -9.76
N TYR A 320 3.26 0.03 -10.55
CA TYR A 320 3.55 -1.40 -10.42
C TYR A 320 3.94 -1.99 -11.76
N PRO A 321 5.18 -2.51 -11.92
CA PRO A 321 5.51 -3.34 -13.08
C PRO A 321 4.66 -4.61 -13.05
N VAL A 322 4.12 -5.00 -14.20
CA VAL A 322 3.33 -6.24 -14.30
C VAL A 322 4.26 -7.42 -14.23
N PRO A 323 4.09 -8.33 -13.24
CA PRO A 323 4.90 -9.54 -13.13
C PRO A 323 4.47 -10.55 -14.22
N ASN A 324 5.40 -10.96 -15.03
CA ASN A 324 5.20 -11.96 -16.11
C ASN A 324 6.01 -13.20 -15.82
#